data_7fc4b92c55213ce1615c42f307930659
#
_entry.id   7fc4b92c55213ce1615c42f307930659
#
_cell.length_a   1.000
_cell.length_b   1.000
_cell.length_c   1.000
_cell.angle_alpha   90.00
_cell.angle_beta   90.00
_cell.angle_gamma   90.00
#
_symmetry.space_group_name_H-M   'P 1'
#
loop_
_entity.id
_entity.type
_entity.pdbx_description
1 polymer ?
#
loop_
_entity_poly.entity_id
_entity_poly.type
_entity_poly.pdbx_seq_one_letter_code
_entity_poly.pdbx_strand_id
1 'polypeptide(L)'
;MKETYHLCLSSHDEVMFRSEQDLIIGFNYLAYSALETDSILLADGFLSTHHHEVAVTDNPAYLAKRNRYAYTRYFNAKYHRKGSLGERAYFILKVEGLYHTQALMNYVIRQGLHHGIASTPFEYPHCSANAYFRKELGKDYRPVLIDDRNRHSFIPYNTHLPLKYRMAKNGLILREDIEDTGYVEHVYVSARNFLFQMNRISDGKDIQEQEKENSTPAITLASVEKGVPAFDPSKAFIYEQGRVNRNRMTDIQLCTIIDNLILPSRYFRTGEESSVYLLPERKRADIANSLLQESRAVQYIKCDSVFSEKTVTEDQIRRCLCL
;
A
#
# COMPACT_ATOMS: atom_id res chain seq x y z
N MET A 1 -24.59 14.29 -3.90
CA MET A 1 -24.57 13.14 -4.84
C MET A 1 -23.19 12.52 -4.72
N LYS A 2 -23.11 11.19 -4.56
CA LYS A 2 -21.81 10.52 -4.50
C LYS A 2 -21.17 10.51 -5.89
N GLU A 3 -19.87 10.78 -5.92
CA GLU A 3 -19.05 10.82 -7.13
C GLU A 3 -17.79 10.01 -6.93
N THR A 4 -17.11 9.64 -8.02
CA THR A 4 -15.89 8.82 -7.98
C THR A 4 -14.67 9.69 -7.77
N TYR A 5 -13.83 9.31 -6.83
CA TYR A 5 -12.59 9.98 -6.49
C TYR A 5 -11.43 9.00 -6.39
N HIS A 6 -10.26 9.45 -6.81
CA HIS A 6 -8.99 8.91 -6.41
C HIS A 6 -8.49 9.65 -5.17
N LEU A 7 -8.11 8.91 -4.14
CA LEU A 7 -7.46 9.46 -2.97
C LEU A 7 -6.11 8.79 -2.79
N CYS A 8 -5.11 9.56 -2.34
CA CYS A 8 -3.80 9.03 -2.01
C CYS A 8 -3.24 9.75 -0.79
N LEU A 9 -2.80 8.99 0.20
CA LEU A 9 -1.96 9.47 1.27
C LEU A 9 -0.55 8.91 1.08
N SER A 10 0.44 9.77 1.09
CA SER A 10 1.84 9.41 0.91
C SER A 10 2.74 10.01 1.99
N SER A 11 3.95 9.48 2.09
CA SER A 11 5.03 10.06 2.87
C SER A 11 6.32 10.02 2.07
N HIS A 12 7.07 11.14 2.10
CA HIS A 12 8.37 11.25 1.44
C HIS A 12 9.50 10.74 2.35
N ASP A 13 9.41 11.04 3.64
CA ASP A 13 10.55 10.91 4.56
C ASP A 13 10.45 9.71 5.49
N GLU A 14 9.32 9.01 5.49
CA GLU A 14 9.13 7.87 6.38
C GLU A 14 8.32 6.74 5.75
N VAL A 15 8.52 5.52 6.24
CA VAL A 15 7.71 4.35 5.92
C VAL A 15 6.43 4.41 6.74
N MET A 16 5.29 4.48 6.07
CA MET A 16 3.97 4.52 6.72
C MET A 16 3.48 3.14 7.18
N PHE A 17 3.91 2.09 6.49
CA PHE A 17 3.55 0.70 6.78
C PHE A 17 4.85 -0.09 6.94
N ARG A 18 5.30 -0.27 8.19
CA ARG A 18 6.60 -0.87 8.52
C ARG A 18 6.58 -2.39 8.56
N SER A 19 5.38 -2.97 8.61
CA SER A 19 5.18 -4.42 8.69
C SER A 19 4.00 -4.87 7.85
N GLU A 20 3.93 -6.15 7.54
CA GLU A 20 2.77 -6.79 6.92
C GLU A 20 1.48 -6.52 7.70
N GLN A 21 1.55 -6.54 9.03
CA GLN A 21 0.42 -6.22 9.89
C GLN A 21 -0.06 -4.78 9.73
N ASP A 22 0.86 -3.83 9.49
CA ASP A 22 0.48 -2.43 9.27
C ASP A 22 -0.31 -2.26 7.97
N LEU A 23 0.04 -2.98 6.91
CA LEU A 23 -0.72 -2.98 5.66
C LEU A 23 -2.12 -3.55 5.85
N ILE A 24 -2.24 -4.65 6.59
CA ILE A 24 -3.52 -5.27 6.93
C ILE A 24 -4.40 -4.30 7.73
N ILE A 25 -3.85 -3.72 8.79
CA ILE A 25 -4.58 -2.76 9.64
C ILE A 25 -4.90 -1.49 8.88
N GLY A 26 -4.00 -1.01 8.01
CA GLY A 26 -4.23 0.15 7.16
C GLY A 26 -5.46 -0.03 6.28
N PHE A 27 -5.56 -1.16 5.59
CA PHE A 27 -6.75 -1.49 4.80
C PHE A 27 -8.01 -1.63 5.67
N ASN A 28 -7.93 -2.34 6.79
CA ASN A 28 -9.07 -2.50 7.68
C ASN A 28 -9.59 -1.16 8.22
N TYR A 29 -8.69 -0.20 8.46
CA TYR A 29 -9.06 1.13 8.91
C TYR A 29 -9.65 1.97 7.79
N LEU A 30 -9.20 1.78 6.55
CA LEU A 30 -9.84 2.37 5.36
C LEU A 30 -11.26 1.81 5.20
N ALA A 31 -11.43 0.49 5.26
CA ALA A 31 -12.72 -0.18 5.17
C ALA A 31 -13.72 0.33 6.24
N TYR A 32 -13.23 0.47 7.48
CA TYR A 32 -14.03 1.03 8.57
C TYR A 32 -14.36 2.52 8.32
N SER A 33 -13.41 3.31 7.83
CA SER A 33 -13.65 4.73 7.54
C SER A 33 -14.63 4.92 6.39
N ALA A 34 -14.59 4.05 5.38
CA ALA A 34 -15.57 4.04 4.29
C ALA A 34 -16.98 3.73 4.82
N LEU A 35 -17.11 2.76 5.73
CA LEU A 35 -18.39 2.46 6.39
C LEU A 35 -18.93 3.66 7.18
N GLU A 36 -18.09 4.32 7.99
CA GLU A 36 -18.51 5.48 8.80
C GLU A 36 -18.90 6.71 7.97
N THR A 37 -18.30 6.86 6.79
CA THR A 37 -18.53 7.99 5.89
C THR A 37 -19.55 7.68 4.80
N ASP A 38 -20.20 6.53 4.88
CA ASP A 38 -21.13 6.04 3.84
C ASP A 38 -20.49 6.07 2.44
N SER A 39 -19.19 5.73 2.35
CA SER A 39 -18.44 5.68 1.10
C SER A 39 -18.38 4.25 0.58
N ILE A 40 -18.29 4.10 -0.74
CA ILE A 40 -18.17 2.80 -1.42
C ILE A 40 -16.74 2.69 -1.97
N LEU A 41 -16.02 1.65 -1.63
CA LEU A 41 -14.71 1.38 -2.21
C LEU A 41 -14.86 0.62 -3.52
N LEU A 42 -14.09 1.00 -4.53
CA LEU A 42 -14.02 0.33 -5.81
C LEU A 42 -12.70 -0.40 -6.02
N ALA A 43 -11.60 0.17 -5.54
CA ALA A 43 -10.27 -0.43 -5.60
C ALA A 43 -9.34 0.17 -4.56
N ASP A 44 -8.34 -0.58 -4.14
CA ASP A 44 -7.26 -0.13 -3.27
C ASP A 44 -5.90 -0.73 -3.65
N GLY A 45 -4.84 -0.04 -3.22
CA GLY A 45 -3.47 -0.53 -3.31
C GLY A 45 -2.61 0.12 -2.23
N PHE A 46 -2.05 -0.70 -1.33
CA PHE A 46 -1.23 -0.28 -0.19
C PHE A 46 0.23 -0.62 -0.44
N LEU A 47 1.11 0.34 -0.24
CA LEU A 47 2.56 0.22 -0.32
C LEU A 47 3.21 0.72 0.97
N SER A 48 4.49 0.47 1.16
CA SER A 48 5.20 0.87 2.39
C SER A 48 5.13 2.37 2.70
N THR A 49 5.13 3.23 1.69
CA THR A 49 5.19 4.69 1.81
C THR A 49 3.90 5.43 1.48
N HIS A 50 2.93 4.76 0.89
CA HIS A 50 1.68 5.37 0.47
C HIS A 50 0.59 4.33 0.23
N HIS A 51 -0.64 4.79 0.16
CA HIS A 51 -1.75 3.99 -0.33
C HIS A 51 -2.64 4.81 -1.27
N HIS A 52 -3.27 4.09 -2.18
CA HIS A 52 -4.25 4.62 -3.12
C HIS A 52 -5.58 3.95 -2.90
N GLU A 53 -6.66 4.70 -3.01
CA GLU A 53 -8.02 4.17 -3.06
C GLU A 53 -8.83 4.85 -4.16
N VAL A 54 -9.74 4.09 -4.76
CA VAL A 54 -10.82 4.57 -5.62
C VAL A 54 -12.11 4.43 -4.86
N ALA A 55 -12.76 5.54 -4.55
CA ALA A 55 -13.96 5.55 -3.74
C ALA A 55 -15.07 6.39 -4.38
N VAL A 56 -16.32 5.93 -4.19
CA VAL A 56 -17.54 6.68 -4.52
C VAL A 56 -18.07 7.29 -3.24
N THR A 57 -18.00 8.61 -3.15
CA THR A 57 -18.33 9.34 -1.91
C THR A 57 -18.87 10.73 -2.23
N ASP A 58 -19.61 11.32 -1.31
CA ASP A 58 -20.03 12.72 -1.38
C ASP A 58 -19.07 13.67 -0.66
N ASN A 59 -18.15 13.12 0.17
CA ASN A 59 -17.20 13.91 0.93
C ASN A 59 -15.80 13.22 1.00
N PRO A 60 -15.02 13.30 -0.09
CA PRO A 60 -13.71 12.65 -0.16
C PRO A 60 -12.73 13.18 0.89
N ALA A 61 -12.81 14.47 1.23
CA ALA A 61 -11.94 15.06 2.25
C ALA A 61 -12.22 14.51 3.65
N TYR A 62 -13.49 14.21 3.95
CA TYR A 62 -13.87 13.61 5.22
C TYR A 62 -13.45 12.14 5.32
N LEU A 63 -13.64 11.36 4.26
CA LEU A 63 -13.13 9.98 4.18
C LEU A 63 -11.61 9.95 4.40
N ALA A 64 -10.86 10.75 3.65
CA ALA A 64 -9.42 10.87 3.77
C ALA A 64 -8.97 11.24 5.18
N LYS A 65 -9.58 12.28 5.78
CA LYS A 65 -9.29 12.75 7.13
C LYS A 65 -9.58 11.65 8.16
N ARG A 66 -10.70 10.95 8.02
CA ARG A 66 -11.12 9.91 8.97
C ARG A 66 -10.17 8.72 8.96
N ASN A 67 -9.82 8.23 7.76
CA ASN A 67 -8.85 7.15 7.59
C ASN A 67 -7.48 7.52 8.17
N ARG A 68 -6.94 8.67 7.76
CA ARG A 68 -5.65 9.16 8.25
C ARG A 68 -5.61 9.27 9.78
N TYR A 69 -6.66 9.85 10.38
CA TYR A 69 -6.73 10.02 11.82
C TYR A 69 -6.71 8.67 12.55
N ALA A 70 -7.52 7.73 12.11
CA ALA A 70 -7.61 6.41 12.71
C ALA A 70 -6.28 5.66 12.60
N TYR A 71 -5.70 5.60 11.40
CA TYR A 71 -4.44 4.90 11.17
C TYR A 71 -3.24 5.57 11.87
N THR A 72 -3.15 6.91 11.87
CA THR A 72 -2.10 7.64 12.61
C THR A 72 -2.11 7.31 14.09
N ARG A 73 -3.28 7.20 14.71
CA ARG A 73 -3.39 6.83 16.14
C ARG A 73 -2.83 5.44 16.41
N TYR A 74 -3.17 4.46 15.57
CA TYR A 74 -2.62 3.12 15.66
C TYR A 74 -1.11 3.13 15.49
N PHE A 75 -0.60 3.73 14.42
CA PHE A 75 0.82 3.79 14.11
C PHE A 75 1.63 4.46 15.21
N ASN A 76 1.17 5.61 15.69
CA ASN A 76 1.82 6.35 16.77
C ASN A 76 1.84 5.56 18.08
N ALA A 77 0.77 4.86 18.42
CA ALA A 77 0.73 3.99 19.60
C ALA A 77 1.68 2.80 19.48
N LYS A 78 1.71 2.13 18.32
CA LYS A 78 2.54 0.96 18.08
C LYS A 78 4.04 1.28 18.07
N TYR A 79 4.41 2.42 17.48
CA TYR A 79 5.81 2.77 17.26
C TYR A 79 6.33 3.90 18.15
N HIS A 80 5.56 4.34 19.16
CA HIS A 80 5.89 5.46 20.06
C HIS A 80 6.21 6.77 19.30
N ARG A 81 5.57 6.93 18.14
CA ARG A 81 5.71 8.10 17.28
C ARG A 81 4.73 9.20 17.70
N LYS A 82 5.04 10.45 17.35
CA LYS A 82 4.17 11.60 17.60
C LYS A 82 3.89 12.37 16.31
N GLY A 83 2.76 13.04 16.26
CA GLY A 83 2.37 13.88 15.12
C GLY A 83 1.57 13.16 14.05
N SER A 84 1.21 13.88 13.00
CA SER A 84 0.49 13.33 11.85
C SER A 84 1.39 12.43 11.03
N LEU A 85 0.82 11.34 10.49
CA LEU A 85 1.50 10.44 9.59
C LEU A 85 1.24 10.87 8.13
N GLY A 86 2.29 10.80 7.33
CA GLY A 86 2.25 11.16 5.90
C GLY A 86 2.17 12.66 5.64
N GLU A 87 2.08 13.01 4.36
CA GLU A 87 2.05 14.39 3.88
C GLU A 87 0.87 15.18 4.44
N ARG A 88 1.05 16.50 4.58
CA ARG A 88 0.04 17.38 5.16
C ARG A 88 -1.27 17.35 4.38
N ALA A 89 -1.19 17.37 3.06
CA ALA A 89 -2.34 17.32 2.16
C ALA A 89 -2.56 15.90 1.67
N TYR A 90 -3.81 15.46 1.69
CA TYR A 90 -4.26 14.27 0.97
C TYR A 90 -4.40 14.65 -0.50
N PHE A 91 -3.91 13.80 -1.40
CA PHE A 91 -4.19 13.97 -2.83
C PHE A 91 -5.61 13.48 -3.13
N ILE A 92 -6.42 14.31 -3.73
CA ILE A 92 -7.81 14.01 -4.10
C ILE A 92 -8.02 14.44 -5.53
N LEU A 93 -8.41 13.50 -6.39
CA LEU A 93 -8.74 13.74 -7.80
C LEU A 93 -10.14 13.21 -8.08
N LYS A 94 -11.06 14.09 -8.53
CA LYS A 94 -12.37 13.67 -9.03
C LYS A 94 -12.20 13.00 -10.39
N VAL A 95 -12.93 11.92 -10.60
CA VAL A 95 -12.90 11.13 -11.84
C VAL A 95 -14.30 11.03 -12.40
N GLU A 96 -14.46 11.31 -13.68
CA GLU A 96 -15.73 11.26 -14.41
C GLU A 96 -15.57 10.38 -15.64
N GLY A 97 -16.57 9.53 -15.88
CA GLY A 97 -16.60 8.65 -17.03
C GLY A 97 -16.06 7.24 -16.76
N LEU A 98 -16.51 6.30 -17.58
CA LEU A 98 -16.23 4.89 -17.41
C LEU A 98 -14.75 4.55 -17.69
N TYR A 99 -14.21 5.07 -18.80
CA TYR A 99 -12.82 4.82 -19.19
C TYR A 99 -11.82 5.46 -18.24
N HIS A 100 -12.12 6.67 -17.73
CA HIS A 100 -11.29 7.31 -16.71
C HIS A 100 -11.30 6.52 -15.40
N THR A 101 -12.47 6.03 -14.97
CA THR A 101 -12.59 5.18 -13.78
C THR A 101 -11.82 3.87 -13.98
N GLN A 102 -11.92 3.24 -15.15
CA GLN A 102 -11.16 2.02 -15.46
C GLN A 102 -9.66 2.26 -15.47
N ALA A 103 -9.18 3.34 -16.11
CA ALA A 103 -7.77 3.69 -16.14
C ALA A 103 -7.22 3.92 -14.72
N LEU A 104 -7.98 4.60 -13.87
CA LEU A 104 -7.62 4.81 -12.48
C LEU A 104 -7.59 3.50 -11.68
N MET A 105 -8.60 2.63 -11.82
CA MET A 105 -8.59 1.32 -11.17
C MET A 105 -7.40 0.47 -11.63
N ASN A 106 -7.08 0.48 -12.95
CA ASN A 106 -5.90 -0.19 -13.46
C ASN A 106 -4.62 0.30 -12.78
N TYR A 107 -4.47 1.61 -12.60
CA TYR A 107 -3.32 2.19 -11.92
C TYR A 107 -3.26 1.75 -10.45
N VAL A 108 -4.35 1.88 -9.71
CA VAL A 108 -4.41 1.58 -8.26
C VAL A 108 -4.18 0.09 -7.98
N ILE A 109 -4.84 -0.80 -8.72
CA ILE A 109 -4.72 -2.25 -8.53
C ILE A 109 -3.30 -2.75 -8.87
N ARG A 110 -2.62 -2.09 -9.80
CA ARG A 110 -1.29 -2.51 -10.28
C ARG A 110 -0.12 -1.94 -9.49
N GLN A 111 -0.34 -1.32 -8.34
CA GLN A 111 0.71 -0.66 -7.57
C GLN A 111 1.87 -1.61 -7.19
N GLY A 112 1.59 -2.82 -6.77
CA GLY A 112 2.62 -3.82 -6.47
C GLY A 112 3.50 -4.17 -7.68
N LEU A 113 2.90 -4.23 -8.88
CA LEU A 113 3.62 -4.41 -10.14
C LEU A 113 4.38 -3.13 -10.52
N HIS A 114 3.73 -1.96 -10.44
CA HIS A 114 4.31 -0.67 -10.79
C HIS A 114 5.59 -0.37 -9.99
N HIS A 115 5.58 -0.71 -8.71
CA HIS A 115 6.73 -0.56 -7.82
C HIS A 115 7.68 -1.78 -7.82
N GLY A 116 7.46 -2.78 -8.68
CA GLY A 116 8.31 -3.94 -8.83
C GLY A 116 8.41 -4.85 -7.61
N ILE A 117 7.41 -4.81 -6.73
CA ILE A 117 7.32 -5.68 -5.55
C ILE A 117 6.83 -7.07 -5.97
N ALA A 118 6.01 -7.12 -7.01
CA ALA A 118 5.43 -8.34 -7.55
C ALA A 118 5.55 -8.39 -9.08
N SER A 119 5.57 -9.59 -9.66
CA SER A 119 5.62 -9.78 -11.12
C SER A 119 4.25 -9.60 -11.77
N THR A 120 3.18 -9.76 -10.99
CA THR A 120 1.79 -9.52 -11.40
C THR A 120 1.02 -8.87 -10.26
N PRO A 121 -0.05 -8.12 -10.55
CA PRO A 121 -0.91 -7.57 -9.49
C PRO A 121 -1.47 -8.65 -8.56
N PHE A 122 -1.68 -9.87 -9.08
CA PHE A 122 -2.27 -10.98 -8.33
C PHE A 122 -1.33 -11.60 -7.28
N GLU A 123 -0.02 -11.41 -7.43
CA GLU A 123 0.99 -11.84 -6.44
C GLU A 123 1.07 -10.88 -5.24
N TYR A 124 0.54 -9.65 -5.39
CA TYR A 124 0.59 -8.66 -4.33
C TYR A 124 -0.70 -8.69 -3.49
N PRO A 125 -0.63 -9.11 -2.21
CA PRO A 125 -1.84 -9.32 -1.40
C PRO A 125 -2.49 -8.03 -0.90
N HIS A 126 -1.79 -6.90 -0.99
CA HIS A 126 -2.25 -5.60 -0.48
C HIS A 126 -2.82 -4.69 -1.56
N CYS A 127 -3.49 -5.30 -2.55
CA CYS A 127 -4.28 -4.60 -3.56
C CYS A 127 -5.55 -5.39 -3.87
N SER A 128 -6.45 -4.77 -4.59
CA SER A 128 -7.77 -5.33 -4.93
C SER A 128 -7.77 -6.39 -6.03
N ALA A 129 -6.62 -6.70 -6.65
CA ALA A 129 -6.56 -7.61 -7.82
C ALA A 129 -7.26 -8.97 -7.61
N ASN A 130 -7.24 -9.48 -6.38
CA ASN A 130 -7.81 -10.77 -6.03
C ASN A 130 -9.27 -10.72 -5.57
N ALA A 131 -9.90 -9.55 -5.57
CA ALA A 131 -11.28 -9.38 -5.13
C ALA A 131 -12.29 -9.65 -6.25
N TYR A 132 -11.90 -9.46 -7.52
CA TYR A 132 -12.79 -9.47 -8.67
C TYR A 132 -12.71 -10.76 -9.46
N PHE A 133 -13.81 -11.10 -10.14
CA PHE A 133 -13.94 -12.28 -11.01
C PHE A 133 -13.47 -13.58 -10.34
N ARG A 134 -13.65 -13.68 -9.05
CA ARG A 134 -13.10 -14.79 -8.24
C ARG A 134 -13.54 -16.15 -8.75
N LYS A 135 -14.82 -16.28 -9.11
CA LYS A 135 -15.38 -17.53 -9.63
C LYS A 135 -14.80 -17.90 -10.98
N GLU A 136 -14.77 -16.95 -11.92
CA GLU A 136 -14.26 -17.15 -13.28
C GLU A 136 -12.76 -17.43 -13.30
N LEU A 137 -12.02 -16.85 -12.33
CA LEU A 137 -10.57 -17.05 -12.19
C LEU A 137 -10.20 -18.25 -11.30
N GLY A 138 -11.17 -19.06 -10.89
CA GLY A 138 -10.91 -20.23 -10.05
C GLY A 138 -10.43 -19.90 -8.64
N LYS A 139 -10.72 -18.69 -8.16
CA LYS A 139 -10.34 -18.20 -6.81
C LYS A 139 -11.49 -18.30 -5.81
N ASP A 140 -12.53 -19.04 -6.14
CA ASP A 140 -13.71 -19.23 -5.28
C ASP A 140 -13.43 -20.27 -4.18
N TYR A 141 -12.39 -20.03 -3.40
CA TYR A 141 -12.09 -20.81 -2.21
C TYR A 141 -12.62 -20.09 -0.95
N ARG A 142 -13.01 -20.87 0.04
CA ARG A 142 -13.41 -20.32 1.33
C ARG A 142 -12.17 -20.02 2.16
N PRO A 143 -11.88 -18.75 2.48
CA PRO A 143 -10.75 -18.42 3.33
C PRO A 143 -10.99 -18.95 4.74
N VAL A 144 -9.90 -19.31 5.42
CA VAL A 144 -9.95 -19.59 6.86
C VAL A 144 -10.17 -18.27 7.58
N LEU A 145 -11.26 -18.17 8.31
CA LEU A 145 -11.61 -16.96 9.05
C LEU A 145 -10.94 -16.94 10.43
N ILE A 146 -10.72 -15.73 10.94
CA ILE A 146 -10.24 -15.50 12.30
C ILE A 146 -11.37 -15.80 13.31
N ASP A 147 -11.00 -16.21 14.51
CA ASP A 147 -11.95 -16.30 15.64
C ASP A 147 -12.49 -14.90 15.97
N ASP A 148 -13.79 -14.78 16.14
CA ASP A 148 -14.47 -13.50 16.41
C ASP A 148 -13.89 -12.75 17.63
N ARG A 149 -13.38 -13.48 18.62
CA ARG A 149 -12.71 -12.91 19.81
C ARG A 149 -11.47 -12.10 19.48
N ASN A 150 -10.79 -12.43 18.37
CA ASN A 150 -9.54 -11.81 17.98
C ASN A 150 -9.73 -10.68 16.96
N ARG A 151 -10.93 -10.50 16.40
CA ARG A 151 -11.21 -9.49 15.37
C ARG A 151 -10.89 -8.06 15.83
N HIS A 152 -11.19 -7.75 17.10
CA HIS A 152 -10.98 -6.42 17.67
C HIS A 152 -9.52 -5.94 17.65
N SER A 153 -8.55 -6.87 17.54
CA SER A 153 -7.13 -6.53 17.46
C SER A 153 -6.72 -5.92 16.11
N PHE A 154 -7.58 -6.03 15.08
CA PHE A 154 -7.29 -5.60 13.72
C PHE A 154 -8.18 -4.46 13.21
N ILE A 155 -9.00 -3.90 14.09
CA ILE A 155 -9.90 -2.78 13.80
C ILE A 155 -9.72 -1.67 14.84
N PRO A 156 -10.18 -0.43 14.58
CA PRO A 156 -10.09 0.63 15.58
C PRO A 156 -10.78 0.26 16.88
N TYR A 157 -10.22 0.69 18.00
CA TYR A 157 -10.75 0.40 19.33
C TYR A 157 -12.21 0.90 19.48
N ASN A 158 -13.05 0.12 20.16
CA ASN A 158 -14.49 0.40 20.34
C ASN A 158 -15.30 0.52 19.04
N THR A 159 -14.90 -0.18 17.99
CA THR A 159 -15.64 -0.21 16.73
C THR A 159 -16.37 -1.53 16.57
N HIS A 160 -17.50 -1.48 15.86
CA HIS A 160 -18.27 -2.66 15.47
C HIS A 160 -18.36 -2.73 13.96
N LEU A 161 -17.82 -3.78 13.38
CA LEU A 161 -18.00 -4.09 11.96
C LEU A 161 -19.26 -4.92 11.75
N PRO A 162 -20.00 -4.69 10.67
CA PRO A 162 -21.10 -5.57 10.28
C PRO A 162 -20.64 -7.03 10.20
N LEU A 163 -21.51 -7.97 10.57
CA LEU A 163 -21.20 -9.41 10.51
C LEU A 163 -20.85 -9.89 9.09
N LYS A 164 -21.34 -9.21 8.06
CA LYS A 164 -21.01 -9.49 6.66
C LYS A 164 -19.55 -9.24 6.31
N TYR A 165 -18.84 -8.42 7.09
CA TYR A 165 -17.41 -8.13 6.87
C TYR A 165 -16.57 -9.26 7.49
N ARG A 166 -16.35 -10.31 6.70
CA ARG A 166 -15.54 -11.44 7.12
C ARG A 166 -14.08 -11.06 7.21
N MET A 167 -13.36 -11.66 8.11
CA MET A 167 -11.94 -11.40 8.33
C MET A 167 -11.15 -12.69 8.21
N ALA A 168 -10.11 -12.70 7.39
CA ALA A 168 -9.23 -13.84 7.22
C ALA A 168 -8.39 -14.09 8.47
N LYS A 169 -7.79 -15.28 8.59
CA LYS A 169 -6.98 -15.70 9.75
C LYS A 169 -5.84 -14.72 10.09
N ASN A 170 -5.27 -14.06 9.10
CA ASN A 170 -4.23 -13.03 9.30
C ASN A 170 -4.77 -11.66 9.74
N GLY A 171 -6.08 -11.52 9.92
CA GLY A 171 -6.72 -10.27 10.34
C GLY A 171 -7.17 -9.35 9.20
N LEU A 172 -6.92 -9.69 7.94
CA LEU A 172 -7.37 -8.90 6.79
C LEU A 172 -8.89 -9.06 6.60
N ILE A 173 -9.63 -7.96 6.54
CA ILE A 173 -11.02 -7.97 6.09
C ILE A 173 -11.04 -8.37 4.61
N LEU A 174 -11.97 -9.25 4.23
CA LEU A 174 -12.06 -9.69 2.84
C LEU A 174 -12.53 -8.52 1.96
N ARG A 175 -11.75 -8.20 0.94
CA ARG A 175 -12.05 -7.08 0.03
C ARG A 175 -13.39 -7.24 -0.66
N GLU A 176 -13.74 -8.46 -1.05
CA GLU A 176 -15.04 -8.77 -1.66
C GLU A 176 -16.26 -8.49 -0.76
N ASP A 177 -16.06 -8.26 0.53
CA ASP A 177 -17.13 -7.87 1.45
C ASP A 177 -17.26 -6.34 1.59
N ILE A 178 -16.25 -5.59 1.14
CA ILE A 178 -16.11 -4.13 1.31
C ILE A 178 -16.26 -3.40 -0.01
N GLU A 179 -15.60 -3.90 -1.07
CA GLU A 179 -15.58 -3.29 -2.38
C GLU A 179 -16.85 -3.62 -3.16
N ASP A 180 -17.30 -2.69 -4.00
CA ASP A 180 -18.37 -2.95 -4.95
C ASP A 180 -17.84 -3.77 -6.13
N THR A 181 -17.62 -5.07 -5.87
CA THR A 181 -17.14 -6.01 -6.88
C THR A 181 -18.06 -6.10 -8.08
N GLY A 182 -19.38 -5.97 -7.86
CA GLY A 182 -20.37 -6.02 -8.94
C GLY A 182 -20.19 -4.86 -9.92
N TYR A 183 -20.00 -3.64 -9.42
CA TYR A 183 -19.72 -2.48 -10.27
C TYR A 183 -18.39 -2.63 -11.02
N VAL A 184 -17.33 -3.05 -10.33
CA VAL A 184 -16.01 -3.21 -10.94
C VAL A 184 -16.04 -4.30 -12.04
N GLU A 185 -16.66 -5.44 -11.78
CA GLU A 185 -16.82 -6.51 -12.76
C GLU A 185 -17.65 -6.05 -13.98
N HIS A 186 -18.66 -5.20 -13.76
CA HIS A 186 -19.41 -4.58 -14.85
C HIS A 186 -18.53 -3.65 -15.72
N VAL A 187 -17.66 -2.85 -15.10
CA VAL A 187 -16.72 -1.97 -15.82
C VAL A 187 -15.78 -2.76 -16.72
N TYR A 188 -15.26 -3.88 -16.24
CA TYR A 188 -14.35 -4.73 -17.04
C TYR A 188 -15.09 -5.68 -17.99
N VAL A 189 -16.38 -5.88 -17.81
CA VAL A 189 -17.28 -6.73 -18.64
C VAL A 189 -16.98 -8.22 -18.53
N SER A 190 -15.71 -8.62 -18.42
CA SER A 190 -15.31 -10.03 -18.33
C SER A 190 -13.97 -10.22 -17.62
N ALA A 191 -13.80 -11.39 -17.02
CA ALA A 191 -12.54 -11.81 -16.42
C ALA A 191 -11.36 -11.76 -17.40
N ARG A 192 -11.61 -12.11 -18.68
CA ARG A 192 -10.58 -12.04 -19.71
C ARG A 192 -10.09 -10.62 -19.97
N ASN A 193 -11.01 -9.65 -20.06
CA ASN A 193 -10.64 -8.25 -20.22
C ASN A 193 -9.92 -7.73 -18.96
N PHE A 194 -10.40 -8.07 -17.78
CA PHE A 194 -9.73 -7.72 -16.53
C PHE A 194 -8.28 -8.21 -16.50
N LEU A 195 -8.05 -9.50 -16.81
CA LEU A 195 -6.69 -10.06 -16.89
C LEU A 195 -5.83 -9.34 -17.94
N PHE A 196 -6.41 -9.02 -19.09
CA PHE A 196 -5.71 -8.27 -20.12
C PHE A 196 -5.28 -6.89 -19.62
N GLN A 197 -6.18 -6.14 -19.01
CA GLN A 197 -5.90 -4.81 -18.44
C GLN A 197 -4.86 -4.87 -17.31
N MET A 198 -4.89 -5.91 -16.48
CA MET A 198 -3.91 -6.06 -15.38
C MET A 198 -2.49 -6.36 -15.86
N ASN A 199 -2.34 -6.93 -17.05
CA ASN A 199 -1.04 -7.34 -17.60
C ASN A 199 -0.53 -6.46 -18.74
N ARG A 200 -1.33 -5.47 -19.21
CA ARG A 200 -0.89 -4.58 -20.29
C ARG A 200 -0.16 -3.35 -19.74
N ILE A 201 0.73 -2.83 -20.56
CA ILE A 201 1.31 -1.50 -20.33
C ILE A 201 0.32 -0.49 -20.94
N SER A 202 -0.03 0.58 -20.18
CA SER A 202 -0.86 1.66 -20.69
C SER A 202 -0.22 2.28 -21.93
N ASP A 203 -0.98 2.41 -23.01
CA ASP A 203 -0.53 2.98 -24.26
C ASP A 203 -1.37 4.20 -24.67
N GLY A 204 -0.98 4.83 -25.79
CA GLY A 204 -1.68 6.01 -26.29
C GLY A 204 -3.15 5.78 -26.68
N LYS A 205 -3.60 4.53 -26.87
CA LYS A 205 -5.02 4.22 -27.15
C LYS A 205 -5.89 4.44 -25.94
N ASP A 206 -5.39 4.09 -24.74
CA ASP A 206 -6.13 4.32 -23.49
C ASP A 206 -6.40 5.80 -23.28
N ILE A 207 -5.41 6.65 -23.58
CA ILE A 207 -5.55 8.11 -23.50
C ILE A 207 -6.61 8.60 -24.50
N GLN A 208 -6.54 8.14 -25.76
CA GLN A 208 -7.52 8.53 -26.78
C GLN A 208 -8.95 8.08 -26.46
N GLU A 209 -9.13 6.90 -25.84
CA GLU A 209 -10.46 6.42 -25.42
C GLU A 209 -11.02 7.27 -24.30
N GLN A 210 -10.19 7.65 -23.33
CA GLN A 210 -10.59 8.55 -22.23
C GLN A 210 -10.99 9.94 -22.75
N GLU A 211 -10.19 10.53 -23.66
CA GLU A 211 -10.44 11.86 -24.23
C GLU A 211 -11.70 11.90 -25.09
N LYS A 212 -12.09 10.78 -25.69
CA LYS A 212 -13.34 10.67 -26.45
C LYS A 212 -14.58 10.60 -25.57
N GLU A 213 -14.45 10.11 -24.35
CA GLU A 213 -15.58 9.92 -23.44
C GLU A 213 -16.09 11.24 -22.88
N ASN A 214 -15.18 12.12 -22.51
CA ASN A 214 -15.52 13.42 -21.95
C ASN A 214 -14.40 14.45 -22.19
N SER A 215 -14.68 15.72 -21.90
CA SER A 215 -13.76 16.83 -22.07
C SER A 215 -12.69 16.95 -20.96
N THR A 216 -12.69 16.06 -19.98
CA THR A 216 -11.67 16.09 -18.92
C THR A 216 -10.37 15.47 -19.42
N PRO A 217 -9.21 15.96 -18.97
CA PRO A 217 -7.91 15.38 -19.34
C PRO A 217 -7.84 13.90 -18.96
N ALA A 218 -7.25 13.10 -19.84
CA ALA A 218 -7.03 11.68 -19.61
C ALA A 218 -6.25 11.42 -18.29
N ILE A 219 -6.62 10.36 -17.59
CA ILE A 219 -5.87 9.85 -16.45
C ILE A 219 -4.55 9.26 -16.95
N THR A 220 -3.46 9.91 -16.59
CA THR A 220 -2.09 9.49 -16.92
C THR A 220 -1.31 9.26 -15.63
N LEU A 221 -0.18 8.56 -15.70
CA LEU A 221 0.74 8.44 -14.57
C LEU A 221 1.05 9.78 -13.94
N ALA A 222 1.40 10.78 -14.75
CA ALA A 222 1.70 12.13 -14.27
C ALA A 222 0.52 12.79 -13.54
N SER A 223 -0.73 12.49 -13.90
CA SER A 223 -1.90 13.07 -13.24
C SER A 223 -2.20 12.44 -11.88
N VAL A 224 -1.94 11.13 -11.71
CA VAL A 224 -2.24 10.39 -10.48
C VAL A 224 -1.08 10.36 -9.49
N GLU A 225 0.14 10.58 -9.97
CA GLU A 225 1.36 10.60 -9.14
C GLU A 225 1.71 11.97 -8.56
N LYS A 226 0.92 13.00 -8.83
CA LYS A 226 1.14 14.34 -8.26
C LYS A 226 1.21 14.38 -6.74
N GLY A 227 0.57 13.43 -6.08
CA GLY A 227 0.54 13.29 -4.62
C GLY A 227 1.56 12.29 -4.07
N VAL A 228 2.37 11.67 -4.94
CA VAL A 228 3.34 10.64 -4.54
C VAL A 228 4.75 11.22 -4.70
N PRO A 229 5.71 10.87 -3.82
CA PRO A 229 7.12 11.20 -4.04
C PRO A 229 7.54 10.79 -5.44
N ALA A 230 8.32 11.65 -6.13
CA ALA A 230 8.77 11.37 -7.48
C ALA A 230 9.41 9.98 -7.53
N PHE A 231 8.71 9.08 -8.19
CA PHE A 231 9.13 7.72 -8.37
C PHE A 231 10.11 7.65 -9.52
N ASP A 232 11.36 7.31 -9.22
CA ASP A 232 12.35 7.01 -10.25
C ASP A 232 12.39 5.49 -10.47
N PRO A 233 11.85 4.99 -11.60
CA PRO A 233 11.86 3.56 -11.91
C PRO A 233 13.26 2.97 -11.91
N SER A 234 14.30 3.77 -12.20
CA SER A 234 15.69 3.30 -12.20
C SER A 234 16.23 3.08 -10.79
N LYS A 235 15.65 3.73 -9.79
CA LYS A 235 16.01 3.61 -8.37
C LYS A 235 15.14 2.59 -7.62
N ALA A 236 13.98 2.26 -8.17
CA ALA A 236 13.13 1.22 -7.60
C ALA A 236 13.55 -0.17 -8.08
N PHE A 237 12.97 -1.17 -7.51
CA PHE A 237 13.23 -2.59 -7.69
C PHE A 237 13.22 -3.13 -9.12
N ILE A 238 13.12 -2.27 -10.14
CA ILE A 238 12.45 -2.63 -11.36
C ILE A 238 13.43 -2.76 -12.49
N TYR A 239 13.12 -3.68 -13.29
CA TYR A 239 13.40 -3.83 -14.70
C TYR A 239 14.85 -3.59 -15.15
N GLU A 240 15.74 -4.45 -14.74
CA GLU A 240 16.78 -4.84 -15.67
C GLU A 240 16.13 -5.73 -16.74
N GLN A 241 16.04 -5.23 -17.97
CA GLN A 241 15.52 -5.97 -19.12
C GLN A 241 14.04 -6.45 -19.00
N GLY A 242 13.17 -5.66 -18.36
CA GLY A 242 11.74 -5.99 -18.24
C GLY A 242 11.40 -7.06 -17.20
N ARG A 243 12.31 -7.38 -16.29
CA ARG A 243 12.10 -8.32 -15.18
C ARG A 243 12.22 -7.64 -13.84
N VAL A 244 11.38 -8.06 -12.89
CA VAL A 244 11.46 -7.63 -11.49
C VAL A 244 12.80 -8.10 -10.90
N ASN A 245 13.59 -7.17 -10.38
CA ASN A 245 14.81 -7.51 -9.66
C ASN A 245 14.45 -8.00 -8.24
N ARG A 246 14.27 -9.29 -8.08
CA ARG A 246 13.94 -9.94 -6.79
C ARG A 246 15.11 -9.93 -5.79
N ASN A 247 16.28 -9.47 -6.20
CA ASN A 247 17.44 -9.39 -5.31
C ASN A 247 17.43 -8.12 -4.44
N ARG A 248 16.46 -7.23 -4.59
CA ARG A 248 16.28 -6.08 -3.71
C ARG A 248 15.37 -6.40 -2.53
N MET A 249 15.74 -5.87 -1.38
CA MET A 249 14.92 -5.93 -0.18
C MET A 249 13.78 -4.93 -0.27
N THR A 250 12.58 -5.31 0.14
CA THR A 250 11.47 -4.35 0.28
C THR A 250 11.65 -3.50 1.53
N ASP A 251 11.02 -2.32 1.58
CA ASP A 251 11.04 -1.47 2.78
C ASP A 251 10.52 -2.22 4.02
N ILE A 252 9.49 -3.05 3.86
CA ILE A 252 8.94 -3.87 4.95
C ILE A 252 9.95 -4.88 5.47
N GLN A 253 10.68 -5.55 4.57
CA GLN A 253 11.74 -6.48 4.97
C GLN A 253 12.85 -5.75 5.73
N LEU A 254 13.27 -4.59 5.25
CA LEU A 254 14.28 -3.76 5.91
C LEU A 254 13.79 -3.23 7.26
N CYS A 255 12.58 -2.72 7.34
CA CYS A 255 11.98 -2.30 8.61
C CYS A 255 11.89 -3.47 9.61
N THR A 256 11.51 -4.66 9.16
CA THR A 256 11.46 -5.87 10.00
C THR A 256 12.84 -6.19 10.59
N ILE A 257 13.90 -6.09 9.79
CA ILE A 257 15.27 -6.30 10.27
C ILE A 257 15.65 -5.22 11.28
N ILE A 258 15.39 -3.96 10.98
CA ILE A 258 15.69 -2.84 11.88
C ILE A 258 14.95 -3.02 13.21
N ASP A 259 13.63 -3.16 13.16
CA ASP A 259 12.77 -3.13 14.33
C ASP A 259 12.92 -4.38 15.22
N ASN A 260 13.10 -5.57 14.62
CA ASN A 260 13.12 -6.83 15.38
C ASN A 260 14.52 -7.37 15.69
N LEU A 261 15.53 -6.95 14.92
CA LEU A 261 16.87 -7.49 15.10
C LEU A 261 17.88 -6.43 15.56
N ILE A 262 17.95 -5.28 14.86
CA ILE A 262 19.00 -4.28 15.13
C ILE A 262 18.69 -3.47 16.37
N LEU A 263 17.47 -2.94 16.49
CA LEU A 263 17.11 -2.09 17.62
C LEU A 263 17.15 -2.84 18.95
N PRO A 264 16.52 -4.03 19.12
CA PRO A 264 16.50 -4.72 20.38
C PRO A 264 17.90 -5.21 20.82
N SER A 265 18.75 -5.60 19.85
CA SER A 265 20.06 -6.17 20.19
C SER A 265 21.16 -5.16 20.48
N ARG A 266 21.06 -3.93 19.91
CA ARG A 266 22.17 -2.96 19.95
C ARG A 266 21.82 -1.65 20.69
N TYR A 267 20.56 -1.29 20.78
CA TYR A 267 20.14 0.06 21.23
C TYR A 267 19.18 0.06 22.39
N PHE A 268 18.52 -1.05 22.68
CA PHE A 268 17.55 -1.17 23.78
C PHE A 268 17.91 -2.37 24.66
N ARG A 269 17.56 -2.29 25.94
CA ARG A 269 17.76 -3.42 26.87
C ARG A 269 16.65 -4.46 26.67
N THR A 270 16.93 -5.68 27.04
CA THR A 270 15.93 -6.77 27.02
C THR A 270 14.71 -6.36 27.85
N GLY A 271 13.54 -6.38 27.22
CA GLY A 271 12.27 -6.00 27.83
C GLY A 271 11.91 -4.50 27.71
N GLU A 272 12.77 -3.65 27.15
CA GLU A 272 12.42 -2.29 26.78
C GLU A 272 11.67 -2.25 25.45
N GLU A 273 10.71 -1.33 25.35
CA GLU A 273 10.05 -1.05 24.07
C GLU A 273 11.04 -0.43 23.09
N SER A 274 11.17 -1.03 21.91
CA SER A 274 12.13 -0.61 20.90
C SER A 274 11.43 0.03 19.70
N SER A 275 11.90 1.21 19.29
CA SER A 275 11.41 1.88 18.09
C SER A 275 12.42 2.87 17.55
N VAL A 276 12.50 3.04 16.24
CA VAL A 276 13.32 4.08 15.61
C VAL A 276 12.94 5.48 16.09
N TYR A 277 11.68 5.70 16.41
CA TYR A 277 11.17 7.01 16.87
C TYR A 277 11.58 7.36 18.30
N LEU A 278 12.04 6.40 19.09
CA LEU A 278 12.59 6.63 20.43
C LEU A 278 14.08 7.00 20.38
N LEU A 279 14.75 6.82 19.23
CA LEU A 279 16.16 7.13 19.08
C LEU A 279 16.38 8.57 18.61
N PRO A 280 17.39 9.28 19.16
CA PRO A 280 17.85 10.54 18.61
C PRO A 280 18.29 10.39 17.13
N GLU A 281 18.11 11.45 16.34
CA GLU A 281 18.51 11.46 14.92
C GLU A 281 19.95 10.99 14.69
N ARG A 282 20.90 11.47 15.50
CA ARG A 282 22.29 11.04 15.44
C ARG A 282 22.46 9.52 15.53
N LYS A 283 21.71 8.87 16.42
CA LYS A 283 21.77 7.40 16.54
C LYS A 283 21.18 6.70 15.32
N ARG A 284 20.09 7.24 14.77
CA ARG A 284 19.50 6.73 13.54
C ARG A 284 20.47 6.87 12.36
N ALA A 285 21.19 8.00 12.27
CA ALA A 285 22.23 8.22 11.27
C ALA A 285 23.42 7.25 11.44
N ASP A 286 23.83 6.96 12.67
CA ASP A 286 24.87 5.95 12.94
C ASP A 286 24.43 4.56 12.44
N ILE A 287 23.16 4.18 12.66
CA ILE A 287 22.59 2.94 12.14
C ILE A 287 22.59 2.94 10.61
N ALA A 288 22.17 4.04 9.98
CA ALA A 288 22.15 4.16 8.52
C ALA A 288 23.53 3.95 7.93
N ASN A 289 24.55 4.58 8.48
CA ASN A 289 25.93 4.43 8.03
C ASN A 289 26.44 3.00 8.17
N SER A 290 26.14 2.34 9.29
CA SER A 290 26.50 0.92 9.51
C SER A 290 25.85 0.01 8.47
N LEU A 291 24.55 0.19 8.21
CA LEU A 291 23.82 -0.62 7.23
C LEU A 291 24.32 -0.38 5.79
N LEU A 292 24.67 0.86 5.46
CA LEU A 292 25.26 1.19 4.16
C LEU A 292 26.63 0.54 3.97
N GLN A 293 27.46 0.56 4.99
CA GLN A 293 28.79 -0.10 4.95
C GLN A 293 28.63 -1.61 4.81
N GLU A 294 27.75 -2.23 5.58
CA GLU A 294 27.46 -3.66 5.52
C GLU A 294 26.91 -4.07 4.15
N SER A 295 25.94 -3.32 3.60
CA SER A 295 25.35 -3.62 2.28
C SER A 295 26.39 -3.51 1.14
N ARG A 296 27.32 -2.56 1.23
CA ARG A 296 28.41 -2.41 0.26
C ARG A 296 29.44 -3.54 0.40
N ALA A 297 29.76 -3.94 1.61
CA ALA A 297 30.67 -5.05 1.86
C ALA A 297 30.16 -6.37 1.26
N VAL A 298 28.87 -6.64 1.37
CA VAL A 298 28.23 -7.85 0.81
C VAL A 298 28.31 -7.93 -0.71
N GLN A 299 28.31 -6.79 -1.41
CA GLN A 299 28.49 -6.78 -2.87
C GLN A 299 29.89 -7.30 -3.30
N TYR A 300 30.87 -7.23 -2.43
CA TYR A 300 32.26 -7.63 -2.72
C TYR A 300 32.69 -8.93 -2.04
N ILE A 301 32.04 -9.32 -0.94
CA ILE A 301 32.44 -10.50 -0.13
C ILE A 301 31.15 -11.28 0.20
N LYS A 302 31.05 -12.53 -0.27
CA LYS A 302 30.01 -13.45 0.22
C LYS A 302 30.28 -13.74 1.70
N CYS A 303 29.64 -13.00 2.58
CA CYS A 303 29.70 -13.22 4.03
C CYS A 303 28.30 -13.50 4.58
N ASP A 304 28.23 -14.13 5.74
CA ASP A 304 26.97 -14.37 6.48
C ASP A 304 26.40 -13.08 7.06
N SER A 305 26.09 -12.12 6.20
CA SER A 305 25.44 -10.87 6.61
C SER A 305 23.94 -10.94 6.41
N VAL A 306 23.21 -10.06 7.11
CA VAL A 306 21.78 -9.88 6.96
C VAL A 306 21.36 -9.57 5.50
N PHE A 307 22.32 -9.09 4.69
CA PHE A 307 22.13 -8.74 3.27
C PHE A 307 22.66 -9.77 2.28
N SER A 308 23.02 -10.99 2.72
CA SER A 308 23.75 -12.00 1.90
C SER A 308 23.10 -12.31 0.54
N GLU A 309 21.80 -12.06 0.39
CA GLU A 309 21.06 -12.35 -0.83
C GLU A 309 20.34 -11.15 -1.45
N LYS A 310 20.27 -10.00 -0.74
CA LYS A 310 19.44 -8.85 -1.16
C LYS A 310 20.18 -7.54 -0.99
N THR A 311 20.00 -6.66 -1.98
CA THR A 311 20.55 -5.30 -1.97
C THR A 311 19.54 -4.29 -1.41
N VAL A 312 20.04 -3.21 -0.81
CA VAL A 312 19.27 -2.05 -0.33
C VAL A 312 19.85 -0.76 -0.89
N THR A 313 19.03 0.27 -1.03
CA THR A 313 19.50 1.61 -1.43
C THR A 313 19.65 2.51 -0.21
N GLU A 314 20.46 3.56 -0.36
CA GLU A 314 20.64 4.58 0.67
C GLU A 314 19.30 5.24 1.04
N ASP A 315 18.50 5.60 0.03
CA ASP A 315 17.19 6.23 0.23
C ASP A 315 16.23 5.31 1.01
N GLN A 316 16.27 3.99 0.77
CA GLN A 316 15.49 3.03 1.56
C GLN A 316 15.93 3.01 3.03
N ILE A 317 17.23 2.95 3.27
CA ILE A 317 17.75 2.92 4.64
C ILE A 317 17.37 4.19 5.37
N ARG A 318 17.55 5.36 4.74
CA ARG A 318 17.16 6.65 5.31
C ARG A 318 15.69 6.71 5.64
N ARG A 319 14.83 6.36 4.69
CA ARG A 319 13.38 6.36 4.87
C ARG A 319 12.92 5.39 5.97
N CYS A 320 13.49 4.18 6.05
CA CYS A 320 13.18 3.22 7.12
C CYS A 320 13.65 3.68 8.50
N LEU A 321 14.62 4.59 8.56
CA LEU A 321 15.14 5.20 9.80
C LEU A 321 14.60 6.62 10.04
N CYS A 322 13.73 7.13 9.18
CA CYS A 322 13.13 8.49 9.27
C CYS A 322 14.21 9.61 9.30
N LEU A 323 15.12 9.59 8.30
CA LEU A 323 16.25 10.52 8.14
C LEU A 323 16.11 11.35 6.88
#